data_45f68cdb47dc864767289ca041ba89b9
#
_entry.id   45f68cdb47dc864767289ca041ba89b9
#
_cell.length_a   1.000
_cell.length_b   1.000
_cell.length_c   1.000
_cell.angle_alpha   90.00
_cell.angle_beta   90.00
_cell.angle_gamma   90.00
#
_symmetry.space_group_name_H-M   'P 1'
#
loop_
_entity.id
_entity.type
_entity.pdbx_description
1 polymer ?
#
loop_
_entity_poly.entity_id
_entity_poly.type
_entity_poly.pdbx_seq_one_letter_code
_entity_poly.pdbx_strand_id
1 'polypeptide(L)'
;MSEKLRTILDLLSCPDDGRPLRLDREQLVCSGCGRGFPLHEDFAEILPRHAARLPASASADYRGAYRSLFERPYQKDDTCLAWGAEEGATPSWIRKRQRQVAAMRPLVTEGIEAAASVLCDIAAGAGHYTFAYAPQFRFVLHCDLSVENLNYARRKARERHLENIFFLRIDYFQPPFRRSLDRILCLDTLIRGEAHDAMLLKSIADSLQTSGTAVIDFHNWWHNPFRRLGLLPENFHSNKSYRRSETEILLAETAFGSATVFPFVQEFNPGSRLDRICSRMVPSTRIVYRVRGGPRAPAESAPFSRQHRR
;
A
#
# COMPACT_ATOMS: atom_id res chain seq x y z
N MET A 1 -8.22 23.13 -0.58
CA MET A 1 -7.92 21.80 -1.19
C MET A 1 -7.84 21.83 -2.71
N SER A 2 -8.75 22.46 -3.43
CA SER A 2 -8.78 22.46 -4.91
C SER A 2 -7.48 22.94 -5.58
N GLU A 3 -6.84 23.99 -5.07
CA GLU A 3 -5.57 24.48 -5.61
C GLU A 3 -4.42 23.50 -5.32
N LYS A 4 -4.38 22.95 -4.13
CA LYS A 4 -3.39 21.93 -3.75
C LYS A 4 -3.50 20.67 -4.62
N LEU A 5 -4.73 20.19 -4.93
CA LEU A 5 -4.95 19.04 -5.79
C LEU A 5 -4.44 19.22 -7.23
N ARG A 6 -4.40 20.44 -7.75
CA ARG A 6 -3.85 20.74 -9.08
C ARG A 6 -2.40 20.26 -9.23
N THR A 7 -1.64 20.24 -8.12
CA THR A 7 -0.22 19.85 -8.14
C THR A 7 0.01 18.36 -8.33
N ILE A 8 -1.02 17.52 -8.10
CA ILE A 8 -0.96 16.07 -8.25
C ILE A 8 -1.95 15.53 -9.30
N LEU A 9 -2.67 16.43 -9.98
CA LEU A 9 -3.74 16.04 -10.88
C LEU A 9 -3.26 15.15 -12.04
N ASP A 10 -2.06 15.41 -12.55
CA ASP A 10 -1.44 14.63 -13.63
C ASP A 10 -1.08 13.19 -13.20
N LEU A 11 -1.04 12.93 -11.89
CA LEU A 11 -0.82 11.58 -11.35
C LEU A 11 -2.12 10.77 -11.29
N LEU A 12 -3.28 11.45 -11.36
CA LEU A 12 -4.59 10.85 -11.12
C LEU A 12 -5.28 10.47 -12.43
N SER A 13 -5.92 9.32 -12.41
CA SER A 13 -6.74 8.81 -13.50
C SER A 13 -8.04 8.20 -12.98
N CYS A 14 -9.02 8.10 -13.84
CA CYS A 14 -10.27 7.42 -13.51
C CYS A 14 -10.01 5.92 -13.27
N PRO A 15 -10.44 5.36 -12.13
CA PRO A 15 -10.23 3.94 -11.87
C PRO A 15 -11.05 3.03 -12.79
N ASP A 16 -12.13 3.55 -13.42
CA ASP A 16 -13.01 2.77 -14.28
C ASP A 16 -12.47 2.64 -15.72
N ASP A 17 -11.92 3.72 -16.31
CA ASP A 17 -11.49 3.75 -17.71
C ASP A 17 -10.05 4.21 -17.94
N GLY A 18 -9.34 4.61 -16.88
CA GLY A 18 -7.94 5.03 -16.93
C GLY A 18 -7.72 6.41 -17.57
N ARG A 19 -8.76 7.15 -17.92
CA ARG A 19 -8.64 8.48 -18.52
C ARG A 19 -8.25 9.53 -17.47
N PRO A 20 -7.58 10.62 -17.87
CA PRO A 20 -7.22 11.71 -16.98
C PRO A 20 -8.43 12.29 -16.24
N LEU A 21 -8.20 12.70 -15.00
CA LEU A 21 -9.15 13.46 -14.22
C LEU A 21 -8.90 14.96 -14.41
N ARG A 22 -9.96 15.76 -14.39
CA ARG A 22 -9.88 17.21 -14.35
C ARG A 22 -10.62 17.74 -13.13
N LEU A 23 -10.17 18.86 -12.60
CA LEU A 23 -10.85 19.54 -11.52
C LEU A 23 -12.00 20.37 -12.10
N ASP A 24 -13.22 20.15 -11.60
CA ASP A 24 -14.41 20.89 -11.97
C ASP A 24 -15.16 21.31 -10.69
N ARG A 25 -15.03 22.59 -10.32
CA ARG A 25 -15.59 23.15 -9.07
C ARG A 25 -15.10 22.36 -7.83
N GLU A 26 -15.99 21.58 -7.21
CA GLU A 26 -15.74 20.82 -5.98
C GLU A 26 -15.66 19.31 -6.21
N GLN A 27 -15.36 18.87 -7.42
CA GLN A 27 -15.20 17.46 -7.75
C GLN A 27 -14.10 17.24 -8.79
N LEU A 28 -13.56 16.03 -8.81
CA LEU A 28 -12.76 15.56 -9.92
C LEU A 28 -13.70 14.89 -10.94
N VAL A 29 -13.53 15.21 -12.23
CA VAL A 29 -14.37 14.66 -13.30
C VAL A 29 -13.49 13.91 -14.30
N CYS A 30 -13.89 12.69 -14.65
CA CYS A 30 -13.22 11.92 -15.69
C CYS A 30 -13.45 12.56 -17.07
N SER A 31 -12.36 12.77 -17.81
CA SER A 31 -12.41 13.30 -19.17
C SER A 31 -13.00 12.32 -20.19
N GLY A 32 -13.07 11.03 -19.88
CA GLY A 32 -13.64 9.98 -20.73
C GLY A 32 -15.09 9.68 -20.41
N CYS A 33 -15.38 9.08 -19.26
CA CYS A 33 -16.71 8.63 -18.90
C CYS A 33 -17.60 9.70 -18.24
N GLY A 34 -17.07 10.90 -17.97
CA GLY A 34 -17.82 12.02 -17.36
C GLY A 34 -18.14 11.83 -15.86
N ARG A 35 -17.70 10.75 -15.23
CA ARG A 35 -17.97 10.48 -13.82
C ARG A 35 -17.30 11.50 -12.92
N GLY A 36 -18.07 12.01 -11.94
CA GLY A 36 -17.58 12.86 -10.87
C GLY A 36 -17.10 12.03 -9.66
N PHE A 37 -16.05 12.52 -9.01
CA PHE A 37 -15.49 11.99 -7.78
C PHE A 37 -15.51 13.11 -6.73
N PRO A 38 -16.15 12.90 -5.59
CA PRO A 38 -16.34 13.96 -4.61
C PRO A 38 -15.03 14.40 -3.98
N LEU A 39 -14.92 15.70 -3.75
CA LEU A 39 -13.89 16.31 -2.94
C LEU A 39 -14.51 16.71 -1.60
N HIS A 40 -13.95 16.14 -0.54
CA HIS A 40 -14.25 16.57 0.81
C HIS A 40 -13.23 17.65 1.23
N GLU A 41 -13.45 18.28 2.36
CA GLU A 41 -12.62 19.41 2.83
C GLU A 41 -11.11 19.17 2.71
N ASP A 42 -10.66 17.94 3.02
CA ASP A 42 -9.24 17.59 3.11
C ASP A 42 -8.84 16.30 2.38
N PHE A 43 -9.75 15.64 1.67
CA PHE A 43 -9.42 14.44 0.90
C PHE A 43 -10.28 14.28 -0.35
N ALA A 44 -9.77 13.51 -1.32
CA ALA A 44 -10.50 13.11 -2.51
C ALA A 44 -10.97 11.65 -2.38
N GLU A 45 -12.22 11.38 -2.75
CA GLU A 45 -12.76 10.04 -2.83
C GLU A 45 -12.79 9.58 -4.29
N ILE A 46 -11.82 8.70 -4.65
CA ILE A 46 -11.64 8.24 -6.02
C ILE A 46 -11.81 6.72 -6.04
N LEU A 47 -13.06 6.27 -5.84
CA LEU A 47 -13.39 4.85 -5.83
C LEU A 47 -13.88 4.41 -7.22
N PRO A 48 -13.60 3.17 -7.67
CA PRO A 48 -14.25 2.60 -8.86
C PRO A 48 -15.76 2.44 -8.65
N ARG A 49 -16.52 2.19 -9.73
CA ARG A 49 -17.99 1.99 -9.63
C ARG A 49 -18.36 0.78 -8.80
N HIS A 50 -17.53 -0.24 -8.86
CA HIS A 50 -17.76 -1.50 -8.19
C HIS A 50 -16.50 -1.95 -7.48
N ALA A 51 -16.67 -2.51 -6.28
CA ALA A 51 -15.60 -3.16 -5.55
C ALA A 51 -14.94 -4.26 -6.41
N ALA A 52 -13.64 -4.42 -6.28
CA ALA A 52 -12.92 -5.48 -6.97
C ALA A 52 -13.48 -6.86 -6.60
N ARG A 53 -13.55 -7.75 -7.58
CA ARG A 53 -13.97 -9.13 -7.36
C ARG A 53 -12.83 -9.92 -6.76
N LEU A 54 -12.87 -10.09 -5.45
CA LEU A 54 -11.86 -10.85 -4.74
C LEU A 54 -11.89 -12.34 -5.13
N PRO A 55 -10.73 -13.03 -5.12
CA PRO A 55 -10.64 -14.43 -5.46
C PRO A 55 -11.43 -15.30 -4.48
N ALA A 56 -11.90 -16.46 -4.94
CA ALA A 56 -12.67 -17.42 -4.12
C ALA A 56 -11.87 -17.93 -2.90
N SER A 57 -10.53 -17.98 -3.03
CA SER A 57 -9.61 -18.36 -1.95
C SER A 57 -9.52 -17.36 -0.80
N ALA A 58 -9.94 -16.10 -1.02
CA ALA A 58 -10.02 -15.13 0.08
C ALA A 58 -11.10 -15.57 1.09
N SER A 59 -10.82 -15.41 2.40
CA SER A 59 -11.79 -15.79 3.44
C SER A 59 -13.11 -15.02 3.30
N ALA A 60 -14.21 -15.64 3.71
CA ALA A 60 -15.54 -15.00 3.67
C ALA A 60 -15.55 -13.71 4.51
N ASP A 61 -14.94 -13.76 5.70
CA ASP A 61 -14.85 -12.62 6.61
C ASP A 61 -14.09 -11.45 5.97
N TYR A 62 -12.96 -11.73 5.29
CA TYR A 62 -12.22 -10.69 4.61
C TYR A 62 -13.00 -10.09 3.43
N ARG A 63 -13.67 -10.93 2.62
CA ARG A 63 -14.52 -10.42 1.53
C ARG A 63 -15.67 -9.54 2.06
N GLY A 64 -16.26 -9.93 3.19
CA GLY A 64 -17.31 -9.15 3.87
C GLY A 64 -16.78 -7.81 4.38
N ALA A 65 -15.65 -7.83 5.07
CA ALA A 65 -15.00 -6.62 5.58
C ALA A 65 -14.59 -5.66 4.45
N TYR A 66 -13.97 -6.16 3.38
CA TYR A 66 -13.60 -5.35 2.22
C TYR A 66 -14.82 -4.68 1.59
N ARG A 67 -15.90 -5.44 1.34
CA ARG A 67 -17.14 -4.89 0.78
C ARG A 67 -17.75 -3.84 1.70
N SER A 68 -17.81 -4.11 3.00
CA SER A 68 -18.32 -3.15 3.97
C SER A 68 -17.51 -1.85 3.99
N LEU A 69 -16.19 -1.91 3.93
CA LEU A 69 -15.33 -0.71 3.84
C LEU A 69 -15.56 0.05 2.53
N PHE A 70 -15.72 -0.66 1.43
CA PHE A 70 -15.94 -0.07 0.11
C PHE A 70 -17.30 0.65 0.03
N GLU A 71 -18.35 0.03 0.55
CA GLU A 71 -19.72 0.54 0.50
C GLU A 71 -20.02 1.58 1.60
N ARG A 72 -19.16 1.72 2.61
CA ARG A 72 -19.36 2.65 3.72
C ARG A 72 -19.30 4.11 3.23
N PRO A 73 -20.33 4.92 3.45
CA PRO A 73 -20.27 6.34 3.13
C PRO A 73 -19.25 7.06 4.01
N TYR A 74 -18.71 8.16 3.51
CA TYR A 74 -17.88 9.03 4.32
C TYR A 74 -18.70 9.69 5.44
N GLN A 75 -18.13 9.68 6.65
CA GLN A 75 -18.66 10.38 7.81
C GLN A 75 -17.57 11.32 8.37
N LYS A 76 -17.93 12.58 8.59
CA LYS A 76 -16.97 13.60 9.06
C LYS A 76 -16.48 13.33 10.50
N ASP A 77 -17.38 12.89 11.35
CA ASP A 77 -17.09 12.55 12.74
C ASP A 77 -16.76 11.07 12.86
N ASP A 78 -15.51 10.82 13.20
CA ASP A 78 -15.01 9.47 13.39
C ASP A 78 -14.36 9.35 14.76
N THR A 79 -15.09 8.72 15.67
CA THR A 79 -14.62 8.38 17.02
C THR A 79 -13.89 7.05 17.05
N CYS A 80 -13.90 6.30 15.95
CA CYS A 80 -13.23 5.01 15.87
C CYS A 80 -11.71 5.19 15.79
N LEU A 81 -10.99 4.35 16.51
CA LEU A 81 -9.53 4.28 16.39
C LEU A 81 -9.14 3.64 15.06
N ALA A 82 -8.26 4.30 14.34
CA ALA A 82 -7.68 3.76 13.13
C ALA A 82 -6.83 2.52 13.43
N TRP A 83 -6.76 1.61 12.46
CA TRP A 83 -5.85 0.46 12.55
C TRP A 83 -4.40 0.95 12.68
N GLY A 84 -3.75 0.57 13.77
CA GLY A 84 -2.38 0.99 14.07
C GLY A 84 -2.26 2.39 14.68
N ALA A 85 -3.35 2.95 15.22
CA ALA A 85 -3.30 4.22 15.97
C ALA A 85 -2.27 4.18 17.09
N GLU A 86 -1.64 5.32 17.37
CA GLU A 86 -0.68 5.45 18.47
C GLU A 86 -1.36 5.50 19.85
N GLU A 87 -2.62 5.94 19.88
CA GLU A 87 -3.44 5.99 21.07
C GLU A 87 -3.69 4.56 21.60
N GLY A 88 -3.27 4.33 22.83
CA GLY A 88 -3.36 3.00 23.48
C GLY A 88 -2.26 2.02 23.05
N ALA A 89 -1.34 2.41 22.15
CA ALA A 89 -0.20 1.57 21.80
C ALA A 89 0.83 1.53 22.95
N THR A 90 1.42 0.35 23.15
CA THR A 90 2.48 0.21 24.16
C THR A 90 3.78 0.90 23.70
N PRO A 91 4.61 1.40 24.65
CA PRO A 91 5.90 1.99 24.29
C PRO A 91 6.82 1.04 23.49
N SER A 92 6.72 -0.27 23.70
CA SER A 92 7.47 -1.27 22.94
C SER A 92 7.00 -1.34 21.49
N TRP A 93 5.69 -1.25 21.25
CA TRP A 93 5.13 -1.23 19.91
C TRP A 93 5.53 0.04 19.14
N ILE A 94 5.47 1.21 19.79
CA ILE A 94 5.91 2.48 19.20
C ILE A 94 7.38 2.41 18.80
N ARG A 95 8.26 1.95 19.70
CA ARG A 95 9.68 1.76 19.40
C ARG A 95 9.91 0.78 18.24
N LYS A 96 9.14 -0.31 18.19
CA LYS A 96 9.20 -1.25 17.08
C LYS A 96 8.88 -0.57 15.75
N ARG A 97 7.82 0.23 15.68
CA ARG A 97 7.44 0.98 14.46
C ARG A 97 8.51 1.99 14.05
N GLN A 98 9.04 2.74 14.98
CA GLN A 98 10.12 3.69 14.71
C GLN A 98 11.35 3.01 14.09
N ARG A 99 11.71 1.82 14.57
CA ARG A 99 12.81 1.02 14.00
C ARG A 99 12.49 0.51 12.60
N GLN A 100 11.27 0.06 12.37
CA GLN A 100 10.83 -0.36 11.03
C GLN A 100 10.94 0.80 10.05
N VAL A 101 10.43 1.97 10.42
CA VAL A 101 10.57 3.20 9.63
C VAL A 101 12.03 3.51 9.33
N ALA A 102 12.89 3.51 10.33
CA ALA A 102 14.31 3.80 10.17
C ALA A 102 15.01 2.80 9.24
N ALA A 103 14.70 1.51 9.38
CA ALA A 103 15.26 0.45 8.54
C ALA A 103 14.80 0.51 7.08
N MET A 104 13.56 0.96 6.83
CA MET A 104 13.01 1.11 5.47
C MET A 104 13.49 2.39 4.77
N ARG A 105 13.92 3.41 5.52
CA ARG A 105 14.28 4.71 4.95
C ARG A 105 15.26 4.65 3.77
N PRO A 106 16.40 3.94 3.84
CA PRO A 106 17.31 3.85 2.70
C PRO A 106 16.63 3.28 1.45
N LEU A 107 15.76 2.27 1.61
CA LEU A 107 15.07 1.63 0.50
C LEU A 107 14.07 2.57 -0.16
N VAL A 108 13.44 3.43 0.65
CA VAL A 108 12.42 4.38 0.19
C VAL A 108 13.06 5.60 -0.50
N THR A 109 14.24 6.04 -0.06
CA THR A 109 14.87 7.27 -0.57
C THR A 109 16.00 7.05 -1.56
N GLU A 110 16.58 5.84 -1.64
CA GLU A 110 17.71 5.56 -2.51
C GLU A 110 17.36 5.71 -4.00
N GLY A 111 18.27 6.32 -4.74
CA GLY A 111 18.19 6.46 -6.21
C GLY A 111 17.16 7.48 -6.69
N ILE A 112 16.69 8.37 -5.82
CA ILE A 112 15.83 9.50 -6.18
C ILE A 112 16.25 10.77 -5.44
N GLU A 113 15.90 11.90 -6.01
CA GLU A 113 15.84 13.17 -5.30
C GLU A 113 14.47 13.24 -4.59
N ALA A 114 14.44 12.81 -3.32
CA ALA A 114 13.18 12.69 -2.58
C ALA A 114 12.43 14.03 -2.49
N ALA A 115 13.16 15.14 -2.31
CA ALA A 115 12.58 16.49 -2.26
C ALA A 115 11.88 16.93 -3.56
N ALA A 116 12.18 16.29 -4.69
CA ALA A 116 11.51 16.53 -5.98
C ALA A 116 10.45 15.45 -6.31
N SER A 117 10.42 14.37 -5.57
CA SER A 117 9.64 13.16 -5.87
C SER A 117 8.35 13.07 -5.07
N VAL A 118 7.43 12.25 -5.57
CA VAL A 118 6.16 11.90 -4.91
C VAL A 118 6.23 10.48 -4.35
N LEU A 119 5.92 10.33 -3.06
CA LEU A 119 5.73 9.04 -2.41
C LEU A 119 4.23 8.71 -2.35
N CYS A 120 3.85 7.52 -2.78
CA CYS A 120 2.50 6.98 -2.57
C CYS A 120 2.54 5.87 -1.53
N ASP A 121 1.90 6.08 -0.39
CA ASP A 121 1.75 5.11 0.70
C ASP A 121 0.38 4.42 0.52
N ILE A 122 0.39 3.18 0.03
CA ILE A 122 -0.82 2.40 -0.31
C ILE A 122 -1.21 1.54 0.88
N ALA A 123 -2.50 1.56 1.25
CA ALA A 123 -3.05 0.97 2.46
C ALA A 123 -2.33 1.52 3.71
N ALA A 124 -2.21 2.83 3.76
CA ALA A 124 -1.35 3.57 4.68
C ALA A 124 -1.81 3.48 6.15
N GLY A 125 -3.04 3.05 6.43
CA GLY A 125 -3.59 2.88 7.76
C GLY A 125 -3.51 4.17 8.58
N ALA A 126 -2.94 4.07 9.80
CA ALA A 126 -2.74 5.21 10.69
C ALA A 126 -1.63 6.19 10.25
N GLY A 127 -0.93 5.94 9.14
CA GLY A 127 0.03 6.86 8.54
C GLY A 127 1.44 6.85 9.13
N HIS A 128 1.87 5.80 9.80
CA HIS A 128 3.22 5.74 10.41
C HIS A 128 4.34 6.05 9.43
N TYR A 129 4.30 5.45 8.25
CA TYR A 129 5.30 5.67 7.21
C TYR A 129 5.07 7.00 6.51
N THR A 130 3.81 7.33 6.22
CA THR A 130 3.40 8.63 5.66
C THR A 130 4.04 9.78 6.42
N PHE A 131 3.83 9.85 7.75
CA PHE A 131 4.35 10.95 8.58
C PHE A 131 5.86 10.94 8.71
N ALA A 132 6.46 9.76 8.75
CA ALA A 132 7.91 9.64 8.90
C ALA A 132 8.68 10.09 7.64
N TYR A 133 8.07 9.96 6.47
CA TYR A 133 8.70 10.29 5.20
C TYR A 133 8.22 11.62 4.60
N ALA A 134 7.06 12.14 5.01
CA ALA A 134 6.54 13.40 4.50
C ALA A 134 7.58 14.55 4.51
N PRO A 135 8.40 14.75 5.55
CA PRO A 135 9.40 15.82 5.56
C PRO A 135 10.50 15.68 4.50
N GLN A 136 10.64 14.52 3.87
CA GLN A 136 11.70 14.23 2.90
C GLN A 136 11.21 14.32 1.46
N PHE A 137 9.92 14.17 1.21
CA PHE A 137 9.33 14.14 -0.13
C PHE A 137 8.66 15.47 -0.47
N ARG A 138 8.61 15.77 -1.79
CA ARG A 138 7.85 16.91 -2.27
C ARG A 138 6.39 16.79 -1.86
N PHE A 139 5.79 15.62 -2.12
CA PHE A 139 4.43 15.29 -1.72
C PHE A 139 4.34 13.82 -1.30
N VAL A 140 3.41 13.53 -0.39
CA VAL A 140 3.04 12.17 -0.02
C VAL A 140 1.55 11.97 -0.28
N LEU A 141 1.22 10.93 -1.04
CA LEU A 141 -0.15 10.46 -1.24
C LEU A 141 -0.44 9.40 -0.17
N HIS A 142 -1.25 9.74 0.81
CA HIS A 142 -1.75 8.82 1.83
C HIS A 142 -3.02 8.17 1.32
N CYS A 143 -2.96 6.91 0.96
CA CYS A 143 -4.02 6.19 0.28
C CYS A 143 -4.58 5.07 1.16
N ASP A 144 -5.87 5.13 1.49
CA ASP A 144 -6.56 4.09 2.24
C ASP A 144 -8.03 3.98 1.82
N LEU A 145 -8.65 2.82 2.00
CA LEU A 145 -10.07 2.61 1.77
C LEU A 145 -10.91 2.98 2.99
N SER A 146 -10.35 2.81 4.21
CA SER A 146 -11.03 3.09 5.48
C SER A 146 -11.11 4.59 5.73
N VAL A 147 -12.33 5.04 5.92
CA VAL A 147 -12.63 6.43 6.30
C VAL A 147 -12.04 6.75 7.67
N GLU A 148 -12.05 5.78 8.58
CA GLU A 148 -11.51 5.89 9.93
C GLU A 148 -9.99 6.15 9.90
N ASN A 149 -9.27 5.39 9.06
CA ASN A 149 -7.83 5.59 8.86
C ASN A 149 -7.52 6.98 8.29
N LEU A 150 -8.28 7.41 7.27
CA LEU A 150 -8.10 8.72 6.66
C LEU A 150 -8.37 9.87 7.65
N ASN A 151 -9.46 9.79 8.42
CA ASN A 151 -9.78 10.81 9.41
C ASN A 151 -8.73 10.92 10.51
N TYR A 152 -8.28 9.76 11.00
CA TYR A 152 -7.19 9.70 11.98
C TYR A 152 -5.91 10.34 11.41
N ALA A 153 -5.48 9.90 10.24
CA ALA A 153 -4.25 10.37 9.63
C ALA A 153 -4.30 11.88 9.32
N ARG A 154 -5.44 12.39 8.86
CA ARG A 154 -5.65 13.83 8.61
C ARG A 154 -5.50 14.65 9.90
N ARG A 155 -6.14 14.21 10.99
CA ARG A 155 -6.01 14.86 12.30
C ARG A 155 -4.55 14.87 12.75
N LYS A 156 -3.85 13.74 12.67
CA LYS A 156 -2.44 13.63 13.04
C LYS A 156 -1.50 14.47 12.16
N ALA A 157 -1.78 14.59 10.88
CA ALA A 157 -1.01 15.45 9.98
C ALA A 157 -1.16 16.94 10.39
N ARG A 158 -2.38 17.39 10.72
CA ARG A 158 -2.62 18.74 11.23
C ARG A 158 -1.88 19.01 12.55
N GLU A 159 -1.96 18.06 13.51
CA GLU A 159 -1.26 18.14 14.80
C GLU A 159 0.27 18.24 14.62
N ARG A 160 0.80 17.65 13.55
CA ARG A 160 2.24 17.64 13.22
C ARG A 160 2.66 18.72 12.22
N HIS A 161 1.75 19.57 11.80
CA HIS A 161 1.97 20.63 10.80
C HIS A 161 2.55 20.10 9.47
N LEU A 162 2.10 18.91 9.02
CA LEU A 162 2.52 18.30 7.76
C LEU A 162 1.54 18.70 6.64
N GLU A 163 1.95 19.67 5.81
CA GLU A 163 1.08 20.25 4.79
C GLU A 163 1.21 19.59 3.41
N ASN A 164 2.27 18.79 3.19
CA ASN A 164 2.57 18.16 1.91
C ASN A 164 1.98 16.76 1.74
N ILE A 165 0.98 16.40 2.55
CA ILE A 165 0.27 15.12 2.46
C ILE A 165 -1.07 15.33 1.77
N PHE A 166 -1.37 14.47 0.78
CA PHE A 166 -2.67 14.36 0.13
C PHE A 166 -3.35 13.09 0.59
N PHE A 167 -4.56 13.21 1.09
CA PHE A 167 -5.35 12.07 1.54
C PHE A 167 -6.30 11.65 0.43
N LEU A 168 -6.24 10.38 0.05
CA LEU A 168 -7.02 9.80 -1.04
C LEU A 168 -7.75 8.56 -0.55
N ARG A 169 -9.07 8.55 -0.62
CA ARG A 169 -9.85 7.34 -0.45
C ARG A 169 -9.86 6.57 -1.76
N ILE A 170 -9.19 5.44 -1.78
CA ILE A 170 -9.04 4.63 -2.98
C ILE A 170 -9.27 3.14 -2.68
N ASP A 171 -9.59 2.38 -3.72
CA ASP A 171 -9.45 0.94 -3.72
C ASP A 171 -8.07 0.58 -4.28
N TYR A 172 -7.22 -0.06 -3.49
CA TYR A 172 -5.87 -0.42 -3.90
C TYR A 172 -5.82 -1.53 -4.96
N PHE A 173 -6.93 -2.23 -5.23
CA PHE A 173 -7.02 -3.15 -6.36
C PHE A 173 -7.30 -2.45 -7.69
N GLN A 174 -7.88 -1.26 -7.65
CA GLN A 174 -8.21 -0.42 -8.79
C GLN A 174 -7.82 1.04 -8.51
N PRO A 175 -6.52 1.29 -8.22
CA PRO A 175 -6.08 2.61 -7.81
C PRO A 175 -6.19 3.62 -8.97
N PRO A 176 -6.38 4.90 -8.66
CA PRO A 176 -6.51 5.96 -9.67
C PRO A 176 -5.16 6.41 -10.23
N PHE A 177 -4.26 5.48 -10.47
CA PHE A 177 -2.92 5.75 -10.98
C PHE A 177 -2.62 4.90 -12.21
N ARG A 178 -2.03 5.50 -13.24
CA ARG A 178 -1.67 4.79 -14.48
C ARG A 178 -0.23 5.08 -14.86
N ARG A 179 0.70 4.29 -14.32
CA ARG A 179 2.14 4.41 -14.56
C ARG A 179 2.68 5.83 -14.31
N SER A 180 2.18 6.47 -13.28
CA SER A 180 2.47 7.87 -12.96
C SER A 180 3.31 8.04 -11.69
N LEU A 181 3.50 6.98 -10.91
CA LEU A 181 4.13 7.08 -9.61
C LEU A 181 5.63 6.74 -9.65
N ASP A 182 6.42 7.63 -9.03
CA ASP A 182 7.87 7.46 -8.87
C ASP A 182 8.21 6.46 -7.77
N ARG A 183 7.49 6.55 -6.66
CA ARG A 183 7.74 5.78 -5.46
C ARG A 183 6.44 5.30 -4.83
N ILE A 184 6.35 3.99 -4.60
CA ILE A 184 5.24 3.38 -3.86
C ILE A 184 5.79 2.69 -2.60
N LEU A 185 5.06 2.83 -1.52
CA LEU A 185 5.22 2.08 -0.29
C LEU A 185 3.97 1.24 -0.06
N CYS A 186 4.13 -0.06 0.17
CA CYS A 186 3.03 -0.97 0.50
C CYS A 186 3.53 -1.97 1.54
N LEU A 187 3.33 -1.64 2.80
CA LEU A 187 3.85 -2.40 3.93
C LEU A 187 2.72 -2.91 4.82
N ASP A 188 2.95 -4.07 5.45
CA ASP A 188 1.96 -4.76 6.29
C ASP A 188 0.65 -5.17 5.58
N THR A 189 0.64 -5.23 4.24
CA THR A 189 -0.58 -5.41 3.44
C THR A 189 -0.60 -6.74 2.67
N LEU A 190 0.56 -7.22 2.18
CA LEU A 190 0.68 -8.49 1.44
C LEU A 190 0.69 -9.69 2.40
N ILE A 191 -0.48 -10.00 2.94
CA ILE A 191 -0.68 -10.96 4.02
C ILE A 191 -1.98 -11.77 3.91
N ARG A 192 -2.72 -11.64 2.81
CA ARG A 192 -4.08 -12.22 2.69
C ARG A 192 -4.14 -13.51 1.87
N GLY A 193 -3.05 -13.89 1.25
CA GLY A 193 -2.92 -15.09 0.44
C GLY A 193 -2.59 -14.78 -1.01
N GLU A 194 -2.03 -15.78 -1.69
CA GLU A 194 -1.37 -15.63 -2.98
C GLU A 194 -2.23 -14.93 -4.04
N ALA A 195 -3.46 -15.39 -4.22
CA ALA A 195 -4.34 -14.81 -5.24
C ALA A 195 -4.75 -13.35 -4.96
N HIS A 196 -4.95 -13.00 -3.69
CA HIS A 196 -5.22 -11.63 -3.26
C HIS A 196 -3.97 -10.75 -3.44
N ASP A 197 -2.84 -11.25 -2.97
CA ASP A 197 -1.59 -10.51 -2.96
C ASP A 197 -1.05 -10.32 -4.38
N ALA A 198 -1.28 -11.28 -5.30
CA ALA A 198 -1.01 -11.14 -6.72
C ALA A 198 -1.84 -10.00 -7.37
N MET A 199 -3.14 -9.87 -7.02
CA MET A 199 -3.96 -8.75 -7.51
C MET A 199 -3.39 -7.40 -7.05
N LEU A 200 -2.97 -7.29 -5.79
CA LEU A 200 -2.38 -6.07 -5.25
C LEU A 200 -1.02 -5.77 -5.90
N LEU A 201 -0.15 -6.77 -6.05
CA LEU A 201 1.13 -6.61 -6.74
C LEU A 201 0.95 -6.13 -8.18
N LYS A 202 -0.04 -6.69 -8.90
CA LYS A 202 -0.39 -6.22 -10.24
C LYS A 202 -0.80 -4.76 -10.24
N SER A 203 -1.65 -4.33 -9.32
CA SER A 203 -2.09 -2.93 -9.23
C SER A 203 -0.94 -1.98 -8.93
N ILE A 204 0.02 -2.39 -8.07
CA ILE A 204 1.26 -1.65 -7.80
C ILE A 204 2.10 -1.53 -9.08
N ALA A 205 2.30 -2.63 -9.81
CA ALA A 205 3.06 -2.61 -11.06
C ALA A 205 2.42 -1.70 -12.13
N ASP A 206 1.09 -1.73 -12.24
CA ASP A 206 0.32 -0.89 -13.17
C ASP A 206 0.34 0.61 -12.79
N SER A 207 0.61 0.92 -11.52
CA SER A 207 0.70 2.29 -11.00
C SER A 207 2.10 2.91 -11.14
N LEU A 208 3.15 2.08 -11.13
CA LEU A 208 4.53 2.54 -11.24
C LEU A 208 4.88 2.99 -12.66
N GLN A 209 5.57 4.11 -12.79
CA GLN A 209 6.27 4.43 -14.03
C GLN A 209 7.48 3.49 -14.25
N THR A 210 8.00 3.43 -15.47
CA THR A 210 9.09 2.49 -15.83
C THR A 210 10.35 2.65 -14.97
N SER A 211 10.69 3.89 -14.60
CA SER A 211 11.79 4.20 -13.68
C SER A 211 11.41 4.16 -12.21
N GLY A 212 10.10 4.07 -11.91
CA GLY A 212 9.57 4.06 -10.57
C GLY A 212 9.92 2.79 -9.79
N THR A 213 9.88 2.88 -8.49
CA THR A 213 10.14 1.73 -7.61
C THR A 213 9.11 1.65 -6.49
N ALA A 214 8.83 0.43 -6.03
CA ALA A 214 8.06 0.22 -4.82
C ALA A 214 8.88 -0.53 -3.77
N VAL A 215 8.63 -0.20 -2.50
CA VAL A 215 9.09 -0.98 -1.35
C VAL A 215 7.89 -1.72 -0.80
N ILE A 216 7.97 -3.04 -0.80
CA ILE A 216 6.90 -3.95 -0.38
C ILE A 216 7.42 -4.96 0.62
N ASP A 217 6.57 -5.49 1.48
CA ASP A 217 6.95 -6.53 2.42
C ASP A 217 5.93 -7.65 2.52
N PHE A 218 6.45 -8.83 2.87
CA PHE A 218 5.66 -10.01 3.21
C PHE A 218 6.00 -10.49 4.62
N HIS A 219 5.06 -11.08 5.32
CA HIS A 219 5.35 -11.76 6.58
C HIS A 219 6.22 -12.99 6.34
N ASN A 220 7.36 -13.08 7.04
CA ASN A 220 8.30 -14.19 6.87
C ASN A 220 7.85 -15.43 7.63
N TRP A 221 7.58 -16.52 6.95
CA TRP A 221 7.21 -17.81 7.54
C TRP A 221 8.29 -18.33 8.52
N TRP A 222 9.56 -18.13 8.22
CA TRP A 222 10.67 -18.60 9.01
C TRP A 222 10.88 -17.81 10.31
N HIS A 223 10.23 -16.68 10.51
CA HIS A 223 10.37 -15.89 11.73
C HIS A 223 9.89 -16.64 12.97
N ASN A 224 8.85 -17.48 12.83
CA ASN A 224 8.27 -18.17 13.98
C ASN A 224 8.84 -19.59 14.12
N PRO A 225 9.66 -19.88 15.17
CA PRO A 225 10.25 -21.20 15.36
C PRO A 225 9.21 -22.30 15.61
N PHE A 226 8.06 -21.97 16.21
CA PHE A 226 7.01 -22.96 16.47
C PHE A 226 6.32 -23.41 15.17
N ARG A 227 6.26 -22.57 14.15
CA ARG A 227 5.81 -22.99 12.82
C ARG A 227 6.79 -23.95 12.16
N ARG A 228 8.10 -23.74 12.35
CA ARG A 228 9.14 -24.66 11.85
C ARG A 228 9.00 -26.04 12.45
N LEU A 229 8.51 -26.13 13.70
CA LEU A 229 8.32 -27.38 14.42
C LEU A 229 6.91 -27.98 14.17
N GLY A 230 6.09 -27.36 13.32
CA GLY A 230 4.71 -27.81 13.06
C GLY A 230 3.75 -27.62 14.24
N LEU A 231 4.13 -26.84 15.26
CA LEU A 231 3.33 -26.62 16.46
C LEU A 231 2.30 -25.50 16.31
N LEU A 232 2.39 -24.70 15.26
CA LEU A 232 1.44 -23.63 14.93
C LEU A 232 0.97 -23.75 13.47
N PRO A 233 -0.27 -23.36 13.18
CA PRO A 233 -0.79 -23.36 11.82
C PRO A 233 0.01 -22.42 10.92
N GLU A 234 0.00 -22.68 9.62
CA GLU A 234 0.70 -21.85 8.62
C GLU A 234 0.27 -20.38 8.66
N ASN A 235 -0.99 -20.17 8.95
CA ASN A 235 -1.59 -18.84 9.03
C ASN A 235 -1.95 -18.50 10.47
N PHE A 236 -1.53 -17.32 10.93
CA PHE A 236 -1.86 -16.81 12.26
C PHE A 236 -2.81 -15.62 12.11
N HIS A 237 -3.96 -15.65 12.78
CA HIS A 237 -5.02 -14.64 12.66
C HIS A 237 -5.43 -14.34 11.20
N SER A 238 -5.63 -15.37 10.39
CA SER A 238 -5.98 -15.25 8.97
C SER A 238 -4.92 -14.55 8.08
N ASN A 239 -3.75 -14.26 8.62
CA ASN A 239 -2.67 -13.65 7.87
C ASN A 239 -1.73 -14.73 7.31
N LYS A 240 -1.54 -14.73 6.00
CA LYS A 240 -0.55 -15.57 5.31
C LYS A 240 0.86 -15.12 5.69
N SER A 241 1.71 -16.08 6.01
CA SER A 241 3.15 -15.90 6.07
C SER A 241 3.80 -16.65 4.91
N TYR A 242 4.80 -16.05 4.30
CA TYR A 242 5.41 -16.53 3.07
C TYR A 242 6.82 -17.08 3.29
N ARG A 243 7.16 -18.14 2.56
CA ARG A 243 8.55 -18.50 2.30
C ARG A 243 9.09 -17.59 1.19
N ARG A 244 10.39 -17.38 1.18
CA ARG A 244 11.02 -16.54 0.17
C ARG A 244 10.76 -17.03 -1.26
N SER A 245 10.77 -18.34 -1.49
CA SER A 245 10.45 -18.93 -2.79
C SER A 245 9.03 -18.61 -3.27
N GLU A 246 8.05 -18.60 -2.37
CA GLU A 246 6.67 -18.23 -2.71
C GLU A 246 6.57 -16.76 -3.13
N THR A 247 7.28 -15.86 -2.44
CA THR A 247 7.29 -14.43 -2.79
C THR A 247 8.01 -14.18 -4.12
N GLU A 248 9.08 -14.92 -4.41
CA GLU A 248 9.82 -14.82 -5.68
C GLU A 248 8.96 -15.29 -6.86
N ILE A 249 8.13 -16.33 -6.69
CA ILE A 249 7.15 -16.77 -7.70
C ILE A 249 6.12 -15.66 -7.95
N LEU A 250 5.48 -15.14 -6.90
CA LEU A 250 4.49 -14.06 -7.03
C LEU A 250 5.07 -12.83 -7.75
N LEU A 251 6.31 -12.47 -7.45
CA LEU A 251 6.96 -11.33 -8.09
C LEU A 251 7.33 -11.62 -9.56
N ALA A 252 7.73 -12.85 -9.87
CA ALA A 252 8.04 -13.25 -11.26
C ALA A 252 6.80 -13.26 -12.17
N GLU A 253 5.62 -13.56 -11.61
CA GLU A 253 4.34 -13.51 -12.33
C GLU A 253 3.79 -12.09 -12.50
N THR A 254 4.42 -11.09 -11.83
CA THR A 254 4.01 -9.69 -11.92
C THR A 254 4.89 -8.94 -12.91
N ALA A 255 4.32 -7.96 -13.62
CA ALA A 255 5.01 -7.16 -14.63
C ALA A 255 6.03 -6.14 -14.05
N PHE A 256 6.79 -6.53 -13.03
CA PHE A 256 7.93 -5.76 -12.55
C PHE A 256 9.15 -5.98 -13.43
N GLY A 257 9.95 -4.91 -13.65
CA GLY A 257 11.21 -5.01 -14.39
C GLY A 257 12.32 -5.69 -13.60
N SER A 258 12.31 -5.55 -12.28
CA SER A 258 13.24 -6.24 -11.38
C SER A 258 12.72 -6.24 -9.95
N ALA A 259 13.18 -7.22 -9.16
CA ALA A 259 12.91 -7.31 -7.74
C ALA A 259 14.23 -7.61 -6.99
N THR A 260 14.53 -6.81 -5.98
CA THR A 260 15.72 -6.99 -5.13
C THR A 260 15.27 -7.21 -3.70
N VAL A 261 15.68 -8.33 -3.10
CA VAL A 261 15.39 -8.63 -1.70
C VAL A 261 16.41 -7.95 -0.80
N PHE A 262 15.93 -7.43 0.33
CA PHE A 262 16.79 -6.81 1.34
C PHE A 262 16.74 -7.58 2.66
N PRO A 263 17.89 -7.77 3.30
CA PRO A 263 17.92 -8.33 4.63
C PRO A 263 17.35 -7.29 5.61
N PHE A 264 16.15 -7.56 6.09
CA PHE A 264 15.51 -6.73 7.10
C PHE A 264 15.72 -7.36 8.46
N VAL A 265 16.65 -6.83 9.24
CA VAL A 265 16.92 -7.26 10.61
C VAL A 265 16.07 -6.44 11.55
N GLN A 266 15.12 -7.10 12.21
CA GLN A 266 14.35 -6.47 13.27
C GLN A 266 15.14 -6.57 14.59
N GLU A 267 15.71 -5.46 15.05
CA GLU A 267 16.30 -5.40 16.37
C GLU A 267 15.22 -5.35 17.44
N PHE A 268 15.25 -6.32 18.36
CA PHE A 268 14.27 -6.36 19.46
C PHE A 268 14.55 -5.29 20.51
N ASN A 269 15.82 -5.03 20.84
CA ASN A 269 16.21 -3.98 21.77
C ASN A 269 17.63 -3.46 21.45
N PRO A 270 17.80 -2.24 20.89
CA PRO A 270 19.09 -1.74 20.40
C PRO A 270 20.15 -1.55 21.50
N GLY A 271 19.80 -1.62 22.76
CA GLY A 271 20.73 -1.46 23.89
C GLY A 271 21.40 -2.73 24.37
N SER A 272 20.89 -3.91 24.03
CA SER A 272 21.38 -5.20 24.56
C SER A 272 22.34 -5.90 23.59
N ARG A 273 23.52 -6.34 24.10
CA ARG A 273 24.44 -7.21 23.33
C ARG A 273 23.79 -8.54 22.96
N LEU A 274 22.96 -9.10 23.85
CA LEU A 274 22.22 -10.35 23.63
C LEU A 274 21.21 -10.19 22.48
N ASP A 275 20.47 -9.08 22.42
CA ASP A 275 19.52 -8.85 21.35
C ASP A 275 20.20 -8.69 19.99
N ARG A 276 21.38 -8.10 19.94
CA ARG A 276 22.19 -8.04 18.70
C ARG A 276 22.64 -9.40 18.21
N ILE A 277 22.96 -10.32 19.11
CA ILE A 277 23.32 -11.70 18.77
C ILE A 277 22.06 -12.48 18.34
N CYS A 278 20.99 -12.41 19.12
CA CYS A 278 19.71 -13.07 18.81
C CYS A 278 19.10 -12.57 17.50
N SER A 279 19.16 -11.27 17.20
CA SER A 279 18.65 -10.70 15.95
C SER A 279 19.40 -11.18 14.69
N ARG A 280 20.67 -11.62 14.84
CA ARG A 280 21.44 -12.25 13.77
C ARG A 280 21.09 -13.72 13.57
N MET A 281 20.61 -14.39 14.61
CA MET A 281 20.27 -15.82 14.60
C MET A 281 18.80 -16.08 14.24
N VAL A 282 17.91 -15.12 14.50
CA VAL A 282 16.48 -15.25 14.21
C VAL A 282 16.18 -14.59 12.86
N PRO A 283 15.53 -15.29 11.93
CA PRO A 283 15.12 -14.70 10.67
C PRO A 283 14.23 -13.46 10.89
N SER A 284 14.39 -12.47 10.04
CA SER A 284 13.56 -11.28 10.07
C SER A 284 12.07 -11.60 10.05
N THR A 285 11.26 -10.79 10.74
CA THR A 285 9.78 -10.89 10.69
C THR A 285 9.22 -10.63 9.30
N ARG A 286 10.00 -9.98 8.43
CA ARG A 286 9.59 -9.53 7.10
C ARG A 286 10.58 -9.98 6.05
N ILE A 287 10.06 -10.28 4.87
CA ILE A 287 10.81 -10.35 3.63
C ILE A 287 10.50 -9.06 2.88
N VAL A 288 11.50 -8.21 2.71
CA VAL A 288 11.33 -6.89 2.10
C VAL A 288 11.93 -6.88 0.71
N TYR A 289 11.18 -6.35 -0.23
CA TYR A 289 11.63 -6.18 -1.61
C TYR A 289 11.57 -4.72 -2.02
N ARG A 290 12.55 -4.31 -2.81
CA ARG A 290 12.43 -3.17 -3.69
C ARG A 290 12.19 -3.70 -5.11
N VAL A 291 11.05 -3.35 -5.68
CA VAL A 291 10.68 -3.71 -7.05
C VAL A 291 10.72 -2.48 -7.93
N ARG A 292 11.03 -2.65 -9.21
CA ARG A 292 11.08 -1.58 -10.20
C ARG A 292 9.98 -1.76 -11.23
N GLY A 293 9.41 -0.66 -11.72
CA GLY A 293 8.45 -0.69 -12.81
C GLY A 293 9.04 -1.39 -14.04
N GLY A 294 8.23 -2.24 -14.67
CA GLY A 294 8.62 -2.98 -15.87
C GLY A 294 8.29 -2.22 -17.16
N PRO A 295 8.83 -2.66 -18.31
CA PRO A 295 8.38 -2.20 -19.60
C PRO A 295 6.89 -2.53 -19.77
N ARG A 296 6.20 -1.72 -20.59
CA ARG A 296 4.79 -1.98 -20.91
C ARG A 296 4.68 -3.33 -21.61
N ALA A 297 3.93 -4.27 -21.05
CA ALA A 297 3.50 -5.42 -21.83
C ALA A 297 2.80 -4.89 -23.09
N PRO A 298 3.08 -5.42 -24.29
CA PRO A 298 2.33 -5.05 -25.48
C PRO A 298 0.85 -5.24 -25.14
N ALA A 299 0.02 -4.25 -25.50
CA ALA A 299 -1.42 -4.32 -25.28
C ALA A 299 -1.91 -5.64 -25.92
N GLU A 300 -2.28 -6.60 -25.09
CA GLU A 300 -2.94 -7.79 -25.57
C GLU A 300 -4.20 -7.32 -26.30
N SER A 301 -4.15 -7.40 -27.62
CA SER A 301 -5.32 -7.34 -28.46
C SER A 301 -6.16 -8.56 -28.09
N ALA A 302 -7.16 -8.37 -27.23
CA ALA A 302 -8.18 -9.41 -27.03
C ALA A 302 -8.80 -9.76 -28.38
N PRO A 303 -9.03 -11.06 -28.69
CA PRO A 303 -10.24 -11.65 -28.16
C PRO A 303 -10.05 -13.09 -27.64
N PHE A 304 -10.54 -13.35 -26.48
CA PHE A 304 -10.82 -14.70 -26.02
C PHE A 304 -11.95 -15.28 -26.89
N SER A 305 -11.61 -15.92 -27.99
CA SER A 305 -12.52 -16.83 -28.66
C SER A 305 -12.55 -18.15 -27.89
N ARG A 306 -13.64 -18.34 -27.13
CA ARG A 306 -14.01 -19.65 -26.60
C ARG A 306 -14.22 -20.60 -27.77
N GLN A 307 -13.27 -21.47 -28.06
CA GLN A 307 -13.56 -22.69 -28.79
C GLN A 307 -13.97 -23.76 -27.76
N HIS A 308 -15.29 -23.98 -27.66
CA HIS A 308 -15.82 -25.26 -27.22
C HIS A 308 -15.28 -26.34 -28.15
N ARG A 309 -14.55 -27.30 -27.59
CA ARG A 309 -14.44 -28.64 -28.22
C ARG A 309 -15.11 -29.65 -27.27
N ARG A 310 -15.97 -30.40 -27.92
CA ARG A 310 -16.80 -31.51 -27.47
C ARG A 310 -15.97 -32.64 -26.84
#